data_82e392dd9c561737cb1ae27d82af2779
#
_entry.id   82e392dd9c561737cb1ae27d82af2779
#
_cell.length_a   1.000
_cell.length_b   1.000
_cell.length_c   1.000
_cell.angle_alpha   90.00
_cell.angle_beta   90.00
_cell.angle_gamma   90.00
#
_symmetry.space_group_name_H-M   'P 1'
#
loop_
_entity.id
_entity.type
_entity.pdbx_description
1 polymer ?
#
loop_
_entity_poly.entity_id
_entity_poly.type
_entity_poly.pdbx_seq_one_letter_code
_entity_poly.pdbx_strand_id
1 'polypeptide(L)'
;MISGKKEMQTTETDLKIRRKKRTKRLVRWLFIDLIVAAVIFGLLIYRPGRYKPLDTFSQDYEPGQISTYLTNELYPQVYNNAQRGEPFDVIITQDGINDIISHMNWPIQGEGILLYSPAALFVPGIVVFMGTADAKGVKFVITIELEPKIDENGLINLHVSKVKVGAMNVTPLARMTAQKMYAERLAANDVDINELRTKIAASLLNEEPFEPAFTVNGQKVRVESVVVGQRELKARLVPVSKRGL
;
A
#
# COMPACT_ATOMS: atom_id res chain seq x y z
N MET A 1 67.68 5.41 42.93
CA MET A 1 67.07 6.00 41.68
C MET A 1 66.61 4.97 40.65
N ILE A 2 66.34 3.74 41.01
CA ILE A 2 65.96 2.65 40.07
C ILE A 2 64.45 2.26 40.18
N SER A 3 63.75 2.64 41.27
CA SER A 3 62.33 2.23 41.48
C SER A 3 61.31 2.97 40.60
N GLY A 4 61.46 4.25 40.33
CA GLY A 4 60.48 5.04 39.57
C GLY A 4 60.37 4.72 38.06
N LYS A 5 61.43 4.13 37.46
CA LYS A 5 61.42 3.78 36.01
C LYS A 5 60.62 2.52 35.70
N LYS A 6 60.49 1.60 36.67
CA LYS A 6 59.72 0.35 36.54
C LYS A 6 58.20 0.58 36.67
N GLU A 7 57.76 1.47 37.56
CA GLU A 7 56.32 1.81 37.69
C GLU A 7 55.79 2.55 36.48
N MET A 8 56.58 3.46 35.91
CA MET A 8 56.16 4.22 34.73
C MET A 8 56.01 3.34 33.46
N GLN A 9 56.88 2.33 33.29
CA GLN A 9 56.78 1.38 32.18
C GLN A 9 55.55 0.44 32.32
N THR A 10 55.20 0.05 33.56
CA THR A 10 54.01 -0.80 33.82
C THR A 10 52.72 -0.05 33.49
N THR A 11 52.60 1.21 33.84
CA THR A 11 51.44 2.06 33.59
C THR A 11 51.23 2.31 32.09
N GLU A 12 52.31 2.52 31.33
CA GLU A 12 52.24 2.75 29.88
C GLU A 12 51.81 1.48 29.11
N THR A 13 52.29 0.32 29.55
CA THR A 13 51.93 -0.97 28.99
C THR A 13 50.44 -1.31 29.24
N ASP A 14 49.94 -1.05 30.44
CA ASP A 14 48.54 -1.24 30.82
C ASP A 14 47.60 -0.30 30.01
N LEU A 15 48.01 0.94 29.80
CA LEU A 15 47.24 1.88 28.96
C LEU A 15 47.17 1.42 27.50
N LYS A 16 48.28 0.90 26.92
CA LYS A 16 48.35 0.35 25.58
C LYS A 16 47.44 -0.91 25.44
N ILE A 17 47.42 -1.80 26.45
CA ILE A 17 46.57 -2.99 26.48
C ILE A 17 45.10 -2.60 26.57
N ARG A 18 44.73 -1.64 27.42
CA ARG A 18 43.36 -1.13 27.56
C ARG A 18 42.86 -0.47 26.27
N ARG A 19 43.71 0.36 25.60
CA ARG A 19 43.39 0.95 24.29
C ARG A 19 43.17 -0.14 23.24
N LYS A 20 44.05 -1.14 23.14
CA LYS A 20 43.92 -2.25 22.18
C LYS A 20 42.67 -3.08 22.39
N LYS A 21 42.24 -3.31 23.66
CA LYS A 21 40.99 -3.98 24.00
C LYS A 21 39.75 -3.15 23.60
N ARG A 22 39.76 -1.83 23.83
CA ARG A 22 38.68 -0.90 23.41
C ARG A 22 38.55 -0.86 21.89
N THR A 23 39.66 -0.73 21.16
CA THR A 23 39.63 -0.73 19.69
C THR A 23 39.10 -2.02 19.13
N LYS A 24 39.50 -3.20 19.64
CA LYS A 24 38.95 -4.49 19.22
C LYS A 24 37.43 -4.60 19.48
N ARG A 25 36.96 -4.07 20.60
CA ARG A 25 35.53 -4.04 20.94
C ARG A 25 34.76 -3.11 19.96
N LEU A 26 35.27 -1.92 19.68
CA LEU A 26 34.70 -0.98 18.72
C LEU A 26 34.62 -1.57 17.30
N VAL A 27 35.71 -2.18 16.82
CA VAL A 27 35.75 -2.83 15.51
C VAL A 27 34.72 -3.98 15.43
N ARG A 28 34.57 -4.76 16.51
CA ARG A 28 33.57 -5.84 16.56
C ARG A 28 32.14 -5.29 16.51
N TRP A 29 31.84 -4.20 17.23
CA TRP A 29 30.54 -3.55 17.19
C TRP A 29 30.24 -2.98 15.80
N LEU A 30 31.20 -2.28 15.20
CA LEU A 30 31.09 -1.73 13.85
C LEU A 30 30.84 -2.83 12.81
N PHE A 31 31.45 -4.01 12.97
CA PHE A 31 31.23 -5.14 12.10
C PHE A 31 29.82 -5.73 12.25
N ILE A 32 29.32 -5.79 13.49
CA ILE A 32 27.94 -6.21 13.77
C ILE A 32 26.96 -5.22 13.14
N ASP A 33 27.15 -3.91 13.31
CA ASP A 33 26.31 -2.87 12.74
C ASP A 33 26.29 -2.95 11.21
N LEU A 34 27.45 -3.22 10.59
CA LEU A 34 27.55 -3.39 9.14
C LEU A 34 26.74 -4.60 8.64
N ILE A 35 26.81 -5.73 9.37
CA ILE A 35 26.03 -6.93 9.03
C ILE A 35 24.52 -6.64 9.18
N VAL A 36 24.12 -5.98 10.26
CA VAL A 36 22.71 -5.61 10.48
C VAL A 36 22.22 -4.69 9.38
N ALA A 37 23.01 -3.67 9.02
CA ALA A 37 22.67 -2.76 7.92
C ALA A 37 22.55 -3.50 6.58
N ALA A 38 23.46 -4.43 6.28
CA ALA A 38 23.41 -5.24 5.07
C ALA A 38 22.16 -6.15 5.02
N VAL A 39 21.77 -6.75 6.14
CA VAL A 39 20.55 -7.56 6.24
C VAL A 39 19.30 -6.69 6.04
N ILE A 40 19.21 -5.54 6.70
CA ILE A 40 18.10 -4.60 6.54
C ILE A 40 18.00 -4.16 5.07
N PHE A 41 19.10 -3.79 4.46
CA PHE A 41 19.14 -3.39 3.05
C PHE A 41 18.68 -4.53 2.13
N GLY A 42 19.15 -5.76 2.35
CA GLY A 42 18.70 -6.94 1.60
C GLY A 42 17.20 -7.20 1.72
N LEU A 43 16.63 -7.00 2.92
CA LEU A 43 15.19 -7.13 3.13
C LEU A 43 14.38 -6.02 2.42
N LEU A 44 14.90 -4.80 2.38
CA LEU A 44 14.26 -3.67 1.70
C LEU A 44 14.18 -3.86 0.19
N ILE A 45 15.26 -4.34 -0.44
CA ILE A 45 15.30 -4.54 -1.90
C ILE A 45 14.68 -5.88 -2.35
N TYR A 46 14.21 -6.69 -1.41
CA TYR A 46 13.60 -7.98 -1.73
C TYR A 46 12.36 -7.81 -2.62
N ARG A 47 12.30 -8.56 -3.72
CA ARG A 47 11.16 -8.57 -4.64
C ARG A 47 10.31 -9.81 -4.41
N PRO A 48 9.03 -9.67 -3.98
CA PRO A 48 8.14 -10.81 -3.80
C PRO A 48 7.91 -11.57 -5.11
N GLY A 49 8.01 -12.91 -5.10
CA GLY A 49 7.82 -13.72 -6.31
C GLY A 49 6.39 -13.65 -6.91
N ARG A 50 5.40 -13.21 -6.12
CA ARG A 50 4.02 -12.97 -6.58
C ARG A 50 3.87 -11.66 -7.33
N TYR A 51 4.83 -10.75 -7.22
CA TYR A 51 4.80 -9.46 -7.89
C TYR A 51 5.16 -9.63 -9.36
N LYS A 52 4.14 -9.62 -10.19
CA LYS A 52 4.23 -9.63 -11.65
C LYS A 52 3.59 -8.34 -12.16
N PRO A 53 4.33 -7.23 -12.16
CA PRO A 53 3.80 -5.97 -12.65
C PRO A 53 3.51 -6.07 -14.14
N LEU A 54 2.43 -5.42 -14.55
CA LEU A 54 2.26 -5.08 -15.95
C LEU A 54 3.40 -4.14 -16.31
N ASP A 55 3.99 -4.39 -17.47
CA ASP A 55 5.08 -3.55 -17.95
C ASP A 55 4.48 -2.25 -18.55
N THR A 56 4.08 -1.35 -17.66
CA THR A 56 3.40 -0.09 -18.01
C THR A 56 4.28 0.87 -18.80
N PHE A 57 5.60 0.59 -18.88
CA PHE A 57 6.54 1.37 -19.69
C PHE A 57 6.77 0.78 -21.09
N SER A 58 6.41 -0.48 -21.32
CA SER A 58 6.62 -1.18 -22.59
C SER A 58 5.37 -1.30 -23.46
N GLN A 59 4.21 -0.92 -22.95
CA GLN A 59 2.99 -0.89 -23.73
C GLN A 59 2.81 0.55 -24.25
N ASP A 60 2.70 0.70 -25.57
CA ASP A 60 2.40 1.95 -26.27
C ASP A 60 0.94 2.39 -25.97
N TYR A 61 0.62 2.64 -24.67
CA TYR A 61 -0.66 3.23 -24.31
C TYR A 61 -0.62 4.72 -24.63
N GLU A 62 -1.47 5.13 -25.53
CA GLU A 62 -1.68 6.56 -25.76
C GLU A 62 -2.26 7.21 -24.48
N PRO A 63 -1.73 8.38 -24.08
CA PRO A 63 -2.27 9.10 -22.93
C PRO A 63 -3.78 9.36 -23.11
N GLY A 64 -4.59 8.92 -22.15
CA GLY A 64 -6.05 9.05 -22.18
C GLY A 64 -6.81 7.85 -22.74
N GLN A 65 -6.12 6.78 -23.13
CA GLN A 65 -6.78 5.54 -23.51
C GLN A 65 -7.46 4.92 -22.27
N ILE A 66 -8.76 4.62 -22.41
CA ILE A 66 -9.55 4.04 -21.32
C ILE A 66 -9.42 2.51 -21.38
N SER A 67 -9.36 1.86 -20.21
CA SER A 67 -9.32 0.40 -20.07
C SER A 67 -10.42 -0.28 -20.88
N THR A 68 -10.06 -1.26 -21.68
CA THR A 68 -10.99 -2.08 -22.47
C THR A 68 -11.91 -2.89 -21.56
N TYR A 69 -11.40 -3.42 -20.47
CA TYR A 69 -12.20 -4.13 -19.47
C TYR A 69 -13.23 -3.19 -18.83
N LEU A 70 -12.85 -1.97 -18.47
CA LEU A 70 -13.76 -0.99 -17.90
C LEU A 70 -14.91 -0.67 -18.86
N THR A 71 -14.60 -0.40 -20.14
CA THR A 71 -15.60 0.05 -21.13
C THR A 71 -16.47 -1.07 -21.66
N ASN A 72 -15.93 -2.26 -21.88
CA ASN A 72 -16.64 -3.34 -22.58
C ASN A 72 -17.23 -4.38 -21.63
N GLU A 73 -16.73 -4.49 -20.40
CA GLU A 73 -17.19 -5.51 -19.48
C GLU A 73 -17.79 -4.91 -18.19
N LEU A 74 -16.99 -4.18 -17.40
CA LEU A 74 -17.41 -3.75 -16.07
C LEU A 74 -18.52 -2.70 -16.12
N TYR A 75 -18.32 -1.62 -16.91
CA TYR A 75 -19.30 -0.54 -17.00
C TYR A 75 -20.64 -1.00 -17.56
N PRO A 76 -20.73 -1.76 -18.69
CA PRO A 76 -21.99 -2.28 -19.18
C PRO A 76 -22.70 -3.22 -18.21
N GLN A 77 -21.94 -4.08 -17.50
CA GLN A 77 -22.49 -4.96 -16.47
C GLN A 77 -23.17 -4.16 -15.36
N VAL A 78 -22.49 -3.15 -14.81
CA VAL A 78 -23.03 -2.32 -13.73
C VAL A 78 -24.19 -1.45 -14.25
N TYR A 79 -24.02 -0.81 -15.41
CA TYR A 79 -25.01 0.08 -16.01
C TYR A 79 -26.33 -0.64 -16.29
N ASN A 80 -26.27 -1.74 -17.05
CA ASN A 80 -27.47 -2.45 -17.48
C ASN A 80 -28.24 -3.06 -16.30
N ASN A 81 -27.54 -3.58 -15.30
CA ASN A 81 -28.19 -4.17 -14.15
C ASN A 81 -28.75 -3.11 -13.18
N ALA A 82 -28.07 -1.98 -13.00
CA ALA A 82 -28.59 -0.88 -12.18
C ALA A 82 -29.93 -0.33 -12.69
N GLN A 83 -30.14 -0.33 -14.02
CA GLN A 83 -31.40 0.12 -14.64
C GLN A 83 -32.59 -0.79 -14.37
N ARG A 84 -32.34 -2.07 -14.06
CA ARG A 84 -33.42 -3.04 -13.77
C ARG A 84 -34.09 -2.83 -12.41
N GLY A 85 -33.43 -2.12 -11.50
CA GLY A 85 -33.91 -1.84 -10.16
C GLY A 85 -33.97 -3.07 -9.23
N GLU A 86 -33.28 -4.15 -9.58
CA GLU A 86 -33.17 -5.38 -8.80
C GLU A 86 -31.75 -5.57 -8.28
N PRO A 87 -31.56 -6.27 -7.14
CA PRO A 87 -30.23 -6.64 -6.67
C PRO A 87 -29.47 -7.49 -7.70
N PHE A 88 -28.17 -7.20 -7.89
CA PHE A 88 -27.34 -7.92 -8.85
C PHE A 88 -25.90 -8.10 -8.33
N ASP A 89 -25.23 -9.10 -8.87
CA ASP A 89 -23.85 -9.38 -8.56
C ASP A 89 -22.95 -8.84 -9.66
N VAL A 90 -21.82 -8.26 -9.27
CA VAL A 90 -20.73 -7.83 -10.16
C VAL A 90 -19.49 -8.63 -9.82
N ILE A 91 -18.87 -9.21 -10.85
CA ILE A 91 -17.61 -9.94 -10.73
C ILE A 91 -16.52 -9.09 -11.34
N ILE A 92 -15.52 -8.76 -10.52
CA ILE A 92 -14.33 -8.03 -10.95
C ILE A 92 -13.17 -9.02 -10.98
N THR A 93 -12.61 -9.27 -12.16
CA THR A 93 -11.48 -10.18 -12.31
C THR A 93 -10.16 -9.49 -11.96
N GLN A 94 -9.19 -10.26 -11.50
CA GLN A 94 -7.85 -9.75 -11.20
C GLN A 94 -7.19 -9.14 -12.45
N ASP A 95 -7.37 -9.78 -13.59
CA ASP A 95 -6.78 -9.28 -14.84
C ASP A 95 -7.49 -7.99 -15.29
N GLY A 96 -8.80 -7.90 -15.10
CA GLY A 96 -9.58 -6.70 -15.39
C GLY A 96 -9.19 -5.50 -14.51
N ILE A 97 -9.02 -5.69 -13.20
CA ILE A 97 -8.58 -4.58 -12.34
C ILE A 97 -7.14 -4.14 -12.68
N ASN A 98 -6.28 -5.08 -13.07
CA ASN A 98 -4.94 -4.75 -13.53
C ASN A 98 -4.96 -3.99 -14.85
N ASP A 99 -5.88 -4.32 -15.77
CA ASP A 99 -6.09 -3.53 -17.01
C ASP A 99 -6.52 -2.09 -16.67
N ILE A 100 -7.48 -1.90 -15.76
CA ILE A 100 -7.87 -0.56 -15.30
C ILE A 100 -6.70 0.20 -14.70
N ILE A 101 -5.96 -0.42 -13.80
CA ILE A 101 -4.84 0.22 -13.10
C ILE A 101 -3.73 0.59 -14.09
N SER A 102 -3.48 -0.23 -15.12
CA SER A 102 -2.44 0.06 -16.11
C SER A 102 -2.72 1.31 -16.95
N HIS A 103 -4.01 1.66 -17.14
CA HIS A 103 -4.44 2.85 -17.89
C HIS A 103 -4.48 4.12 -17.01
N MET A 104 -4.15 4.04 -15.72
CA MET A 104 -3.99 5.23 -14.89
C MET A 104 -2.67 5.95 -15.22
N ASN A 105 -2.59 7.23 -14.85
CA ASN A 105 -1.40 8.05 -15.10
C ASN A 105 -0.21 7.58 -14.25
N TRP A 106 0.61 6.69 -14.79
CA TRP A 106 1.88 6.27 -14.20
C TRP A 106 3.04 6.91 -14.96
N PRO A 107 4.18 7.22 -14.31
CA PRO A 107 4.46 7.09 -12.87
C PRO A 107 3.83 8.20 -12.02
N ILE A 108 3.54 7.90 -10.76
CA ILE A 108 3.12 8.90 -9.77
C ILE A 108 4.38 9.39 -9.04
N GLN A 109 4.60 10.70 -9.05
CA GLN A 109 5.72 11.33 -8.37
C GLN A 109 5.25 12.09 -7.13
N GLY A 110 5.91 11.86 -5.99
CA GLY A 110 5.66 12.60 -4.75
C GLY A 110 6.87 12.55 -3.83
N GLU A 111 7.23 13.68 -3.21
CA GLU A 111 8.28 13.79 -2.18
C GLU A 111 9.61 13.08 -2.52
N GLY A 112 10.03 13.10 -3.80
CA GLY A 112 11.26 12.46 -4.25
C GLY A 112 11.19 10.93 -4.39
N ILE A 113 9.97 10.37 -4.36
CA ILE A 113 9.70 8.97 -4.64
C ILE A 113 8.91 8.87 -5.94
N LEU A 114 9.32 7.97 -6.82
CA LEU A 114 8.63 7.63 -8.06
C LEU A 114 7.95 6.27 -7.89
N LEU A 115 6.60 6.24 -7.99
CA LEU A 115 5.81 5.00 -7.96
C LEU A 115 5.44 4.59 -9.36
N TYR A 116 5.64 3.31 -9.72
CA TYR A 116 5.33 2.75 -11.03
C TYR A 116 5.10 1.24 -10.99
N SER A 117 4.72 0.69 -12.14
CA SER A 117 4.48 -0.76 -12.32
C SER A 117 3.53 -1.34 -11.27
N PRO A 118 2.31 -0.80 -11.13
CA PRO A 118 1.34 -1.31 -10.18
C PRO A 118 0.87 -2.72 -10.55
N ALA A 119 0.44 -3.49 -9.52
CA ALA A 119 -0.23 -4.76 -9.70
C ALA A 119 -1.23 -4.98 -8.55
N ALA A 120 -2.41 -5.52 -8.87
CA ALA A 120 -3.38 -5.98 -7.91
C ALA A 120 -3.50 -7.51 -7.96
N LEU A 121 -3.61 -8.15 -6.81
CA LEU A 121 -3.84 -9.58 -6.68
C LEU A 121 -5.05 -9.81 -5.76
N PHE A 122 -5.92 -10.73 -6.14
CA PHE A 122 -7.00 -11.19 -5.29
C PHE A 122 -6.65 -12.56 -4.69
N VAL A 123 -6.66 -12.59 -3.37
CA VAL A 123 -6.45 -13.79 -2.54
C VAL A 123 -7.66 -13.90 -1.63
N PRO A 124 -8.16 -15.11 -1.27
CA PRO A 124 -9.36 -15.22 -0.46
C PRO A 124 -9.36 -14.31 0.76
N GLY A 125 -10.33 -13.41 0.84
CA GLY A 125 -10.51 -12.40 1.89
C GLY A 125 -9.63 -11.15 1.79
N ILE A 126 -8.64 -11.09 0.88
CA ILE A 126 -7.61 -10.03 0.85
C ILE A 126 -7.40 -9.52 -0.58
N VAL A 127 -7.39 -8.21 -0.73
CA VAL A 127 -6.90 -7.53 -1.94
C VAL A 127 -5.48 -7.06 -1.68
N VAL A 128 -4.53 -7.47 -2.51
CA VAL A 128 -3.12 -7.11 -2.38
C VAL A 128 -2.74 -6.16 -3.50
N PHE A 129 -2.37 -4.94 -3.14
CA PHE A 129 -1.79 -3.98 -4.07
C PHE A 129 -0.26 -3.98 -3.94
N MET A 130 0.41 -3.99 -5.08
CA MET A 130 1.87 -3.90 -5.14
C MET A 130 2.29 -2.87 -6.17
N GLY A 131 3.44 -2.24 -5.94
CA GLY A 131 4.04 -1.30 -6.87
C GLY A 131 5.53 -1.15 -6.59
N THR A 132 6.28 -0.75 -7.61
CA THR A 132 7.69 -0.40 -7.45
C THR A 132 7.81 1.06 -7.05
N ALA A 133 8.55 1.33 -5.99
CA ALA A 133 8.97 2.67 -5.60
C ALA A 133 10.46 2.84 -5.89
N ASP A 134 10.82 3.97 -6.48
CA ASP A 134 12.20 4.40 -6.69
C ASP A 134 12.46 5.64 -5.85
N ALA A 135 13.39 5.53 -4.92
CA ALA A 135 13.87 6.64 -4.11
C ALA A 135 15.35 6.86 -4.40
N LYS A 136 15.67 7.90 -5.15
CA LYS A 136 17.06 8.28 -5.50
C LYS A 136 17.85 7.13 -6.17
N GLY A 137 17.20 6.33 -7.03
CA GLY A 137 17.81 5.22 -7.74
C GLY A 137 17.78 3.88 -6.99
N VAL A 138 17.29 3.86 -5.74
CA VAL A 138 17.06 2.61 -5.01
C VAL A 138 15.62 2.15 -5.22
N LYS A 139 15.45 0.97 -5.82
CA LYS A 139 14.15 0.39 -6.15
C LYS A 139 13.74 -0.63 -5.10
N PHE A 140 12.51 -0.51 -4.61
CA PHE A 140 11.89 -1.45 -3.69
C PHE A 140 10.42 -1.66 -4.01
N VAL A 141 9.87 -2.79 -3.59
CA VAL A 141 8.46 -3.12 -3.81
C VAL A 141 7.67 -2.76 -2.57
N ILE A 142 6.64 -1.92 -2.74
CA ILE A 142 5.63 -1.67 -1.71
C ILE A 142 4.52 -2.69 -1.91
N THR A 143 4.06 -3.31 -0.83
CA THR A 143 2.91 -4.23 -0.79
C THR A 143 1.93 -3.74 0.26
N ILE A 144 0.65 -3.60 -0.11
CA ILE A 144 -0.44 -3.21 0.78
C ILE A 144 -1.50 -4.32 0.71
N GLU A 145 -1.81 -4.93 1.84
CA GLU A 145 -2.85 -5.94 1.98
C GLU A 145 -4.10 -5.28 2.59
N LEU A 146 -5.23 -5.36 1.87
CA LEU A 146 -6.52 -4.78 2.25
C LEU A 146 -7.53 -5.88 2.50
N GLU A 147 -8.29 -5.77 3.59
CA GLU A 147 -9.44 -6.61 3.91
C GLU A 147 -10.71 -5.76 3.86
N PRO A 148 -11.45 -5.76 2.74
CA PRO A 148 -12.73 -5.07 2.67
C PRO A 148 -13.76 -5.82 3.52
N LYS A 149 -14.38 -5.11 4.48
CA LYS A 149 -15.41 -5.68 5.38
C LYS A 149 -16.63 -4.77 5.39
N ILE A 150 -17.82 -5.35 5.25
CA ILE A 150 -19.08 -4.65 5.44
C ILE A 150 -19.63 -5.08 6.79
N ASP A 151 -19.96 -4.09 7.62
CA ASP A 151 -20.52 -4.31 8.96
C ASP A 151 -22.04 -4.55 8.92
N GLU A 152 -22.65 -4.81 10.09
CA GLU A 152 -24.08 -5.04 10.26
C GLU A 152 -24.94 -3.81 9.88
N ASN A 153 -24.35 -2.61 9.86
CA ASN A 153 -25.02 -1.37 9.45
C ASN A 153 -24.89 -1.11 7.94
N GLY A 154 -24.20 -2.00 7.19
CA GLY A 154 -23.97 -1.87 5.76
C GLY A 154 -22.88 -0.83 5.43
N LEU A 155 -22.03 -0.47 6.38
CA LEU A 155 -20.87 0.38 6.15
C LEU A 155 -19.66 -0.48 5.76
N ILE A 156 -18.91 -0.03 4.76
CA ILE A 156 -17.67 -0.70 4.35
C ILE A 156 -16.48 -0.09 5.07
N ASN A 157 -15.60 -0.95 5.56
CA ASN A 157 -14.27 -0.58 6.03
C ASN A 157 -13.22 -1.26 5.16
N LEU A 158 -12.28 -0.49 4.65
CA LEU A 158 -11.13 -0.95 3.86
C LEU A 158 -9.92 -1.11 4.78
N HIS A 159 -9.98 -2.12 5.65
CA HIS A 159 -8.94 -2.34 6.65
C HIS A 159 -7.60 -2.69 6.00
N VAL A 160 -6.58 -1.85 6.23
CA VAL A 160 -5.20 -2.13 5.81
C VAL A 160 -4.57 -3.09 6.83
N SER A 161 -4.60 -4.39 6.52
CA SER A 161 -4.09 -5.41 7.44
C SER A 161 -2.56 -5.44 7.46
N LYS A 162 -1.90 -5.13 6.34
CA LYS A 162 -0.45 -5.16 6.26
C LYS A 162 0.12 -4.21 5.22
N VAL A 163 1.25 -3.57 5.58
CA VAL A 163 2.08 -2.78 4.66
C VAL A 163 3.52 -3.29 4.74
N LYS A 164 4.11 -3.60 3.59
CA LYS A 164 5.51 -4.06 3.49
C LYS A 164 6.29 -3.17 2.52
N VAL A 165 7.58 -3.03 2.82
CA VAL A 165 8.59 -2.52 1.88
C VAL A 165 9.61 -3.64 1.69
N GLY A 166 9.66 -4.19 0.48
CA GLY A 166 10.36 -5.44 0.23
C GLY A 166 9.80 -6.59 1.08
N ALA A 167 10.64 -7.18 1.92
CA ALA A 167 10.24 -8.20 2.90
C ALA A 167 9.92 -7.62 4.28
N MET A 168 10.19 -6.34 4.54
CA MET A 168 9.99 -5.72 5.85
C MET A 168 8.53 -5.33 6.07
N ASN A 169 7.96 -5.73 7.21
CA ASN A 169 6.66 -5.26 7.66
C ASN A 169 6.79 -3.87 8.31
N VAL A 170 6.23 -2.87 7.66
CA VAL A 170 6.26 -1.47 8.11
C VAL A 170 4.86 -0.96 8.49
N THR A 171 3.90 -1.84 8.72
CA THR A 171 2.50 -1.49 9.01
C THR A 171 2.35 -0.44 10.12
N PRO A 172 3.01 -0.55 11.29
CA PRO A 172 2.85 0.46 12.34
C PRO A 172 3.32 1.84 11.90
N LEU A 173 4.45 1.91 11.20
CA LEU A 173 4.99 3.17 10.68
C LEU A 173 4.09 3.76 9.59
N ALA A 174 3.61 2.91 8.67
CA ALA A 174 2.72 3.32 7.60
C ALA A 174 1.41 3.90 8.15
N ARG A 175 0.79 3.27 9.15
CA ARG A 175 -0.42 3.78 9.81
C ARG A 175 -0.19 5.14 10.45
N MET A 176 0.88 5.30 11.21
CA MET A 176 1.21 6.58 11.84
C MET A 176 1.39 7.69 10.80
N THR A 177 2.10 7.41 9.71
CA THR A 177 2.31 8.37 8.62
C THR A 177 1.00 8.70 7.90
N ALA A 178 0.18 7.67 7.61
CA ALA A 178 -1.11 7.83 6.95
C ALA A 178 -2.08 8.72 7.78
N GLN A 179 -2.19 8.46 9.08
CA GLN A 179 -3.02 9.27 9.99
C GLN A 179 -2.55 10.72 10.04
N LYS A 180 -1.24 10.97 10.08
CA LYS A 180 -0.68 12.33 10.03
C LYS A 180 -1.03 13.03 8.73
N MET A 181 -0.81 12.39 7.59
CA MET A 181 -1.13 12.94 6.27
C MET A 181 -2.63 13.23 6.12
N TYR A 182 -3.49 12.37 6.65
CA TYR A 182 -4.93 12.56 6.64
C TYR A 182 -5.35 13.77 7.48
N ALA A 183 -4.82 13.90 8.70
CA ALA A 183 -5.08 15.04 9.57
C ALA A 183 -4.61 16.37 8.94
N GLU A 184 -3.45 16.39 8.28
CA GLU A 184 -2.93 17.57 7.58
C GLU A 184 -3.85 17.99 6.41
N ARG A 185 -4.38 17.04 5.63
CA ARG A 185 -5.32 17.33 4.54
C ARG A 185 -6.66 17.86 5.04
N LEU A 186 -7.20 17.30 6.12
CA LEU A 186 -8.43 17.79 6.74
C LEU A 186 -8.26 19.24 7.24
N ALA A 187 -7.10 19.55 7.85
CA ALA A 187 -6.80 20.89 8.34
C ALA A 187 -6.67 21.94 7.21
N ALA A 188 -6.27 21.50 6.02
CA ALA A 188 -6.15 22.37 4.84
C ALA A 188 -7.49 22.71 4.17
N ASN A 189 -8.63 22.19 4.62
CA ASN A 189 -9.97 22.33 4.02
C ASN A 189 -10.06 22.00 2.51
N ASP A 190 -9.15 21.18 2.02
CA ASP A 190 -9.01 20.87 0.59
C ASP A 190 -9.75 19.56 0.20
N VAL A 191 -10.72 19.14 1.03
CA VAL A 191 -11.32 17.81 0.92
C VAL A 191 -12.85 17.93 1.00
N ASP A 192 -13.56 17.63 -0.09
CA ASP A 192 -15.01 17.39 -0.02
C ASP A 192 -15.28 16.03 0.63
N ILE A 193 -15.72 16.06 1.90
CA ILE A 193 -16.01 14.86 2.72
C ILE A 193 -17.12 13.99 2.09
N ASN A 194 -17.93 14.54 1.19
CA ASN A 194 -19.03 13.82 0.55
C ASN A 194 -18.59 13.04 -0.69
N GLU A 195 -17.42 13.33 -1.25
CA GLU A 195 -16.91 12.64 -2.41
C GLU A 195 -16.50 11.19 -2.06
N LEU A 196 -16.89 10.23 -2.89
CA LEU A 196 -16.56 8.80 -2.68
C LEU A 196 -15.06 8.56 -2.54
N ARG A 197 -14.25 9.30 -3.32
CA ARG A 197 -12.76 9.20 -3.23
C ARG A 197 -12.24 9.56 -1.85
N THR A 198 -12.80 10.62 -1.25
CA THR A 198 -12.45 11.06 0.09
C THR A 198 -12.82 10.02 1.13
N LYS A 199 -14.02 9.42 1.03
CA LYS A 199 -14.47 8.36 1.92
C LYS A 199 -13.58 7.12 1.83
N ILE A 200 -13.18 6.73 0.62
CA ILE A 200 -12.21 5.65 0.39
C ILE A 200 -10.87 6.00 1.05
N ALA A 201 -10.36 7.22 0.85
CA ALA A 201 -9.11 7.66 1.45
C ALA A 201 -9.18 7.67 2.98
N ALA A 202 -10.28 8.16 3.57
CA ALA A 202 -10.52 8.13 5.01
C ALA A 202 -10.51 6.69 5.56
N SER A 203 -11.17 5.78 4.86
CA SER A 203 -11.20 4.38 5.25
C SER A 203 -9.82 3.73 5.18
N LEU A 204 -9.04 3.99 4.14
CA LEU A 204 -7.69 3.46 3.98
C LEU A 204 -6.67 4.05 4.96
N LEU A 205 -6.78 5.35 5.27
CA LEU A 205 -5.79 6.09 6.05
C LEU A 205 -6.09 6.11 7.54
N ASN A 206 -7.39 6.11 7.91
CA ASN A 206 -7.86 6.29 9.29
C ASN A 206 -8.86 5.22 9.74
N GLU A 207 -9.07 4.16 8.93
CA GLU A 207 -10.00 3.06 9.22
C GLU A 207 -11.46 3.53 9.44
N GLU A 208 -11.86 4.67 8.84
CA GLU A 208 -13.21 5.20 8.93
C GLU A 208 -14.18 4.40 8.05
N PRO A 209 -15.23 3.78 8.62
CA PRO A 209 -16.23 3.10 7.81
C PRO A 209 -17.11 4.13 7.09
N PHE A 210 -17.58 3.79 5.89
CA PHE A 210 -18.45 4.66 5.10
C PHE A 210 -19.54 3.89 4.37
N GLU A 211 -20.64 4.59 3.99
CA GLU A 211 -21.69 4.01 3.15
C GLU A 211 -21.15 3.79 1.73
N PRO A 212 -21.06 2.52 1.25
CA PRO A 212 -20.54 2.21 -0.07
C PRO A 212 -21.61 2.39 -1.15
N ALA A 213 -22.11 3.63 -1.31
CA ALA A 213 -23.16 3.95 -2.26
C ALA A 213 -22.64 4.93 -3.33
N PHE A 214 -23.03 4.72 -4.57
CA PHE A 214 -22.67 5.56 -5.71
C PHE A 214 -23.83 5.63 -6.72
N THR A 215 -23.73 6.57 -7.65
CA THR A 215 -24.78 6.77 -8.65
C THR A 215 -24.30 6.32 -10.03
N VAL A 216 -25.12 5.51 -10.70
CA VAL A 216 -24.91 5.05 -12.07
C VAL A 216 -26.09 5.52 -12.92
N ASN A 217 -25.84 6.47 -13.82
CA ASN A 217 -26.87 7.07 -14.68
C ASN A 217 -28.16 7.49 -13.93
N GLY A 218 -28.01 8.20 -12.81
CA GLY A 218 -29.13 8.67 -12.01
C GLY A 218 -29.73 7.64 -11.04
N GLN A 219 -29.33 6.38 -11.12
CA GLN A 219 -29.73 5.33 -10.19
C GLN A 219 -28.69 5.21 -9.06
N LYS A 220 -29.11 5.40 -7.81
CA LYS A 220 -28.25 5.16 -6.64
C LYS A 220 -28.19 3.65 -6.37
N VAL A 221 -27.00 3.11 -6.30
CA VAL A 221 -26.74 1.71 -5.92
C VAL A 221 -25.84 1.68 -4.68
N ARG A 222 -26.04 0.67 -3.84
CA ARG A 222 -25.21 0.43 -2.65
C ARG A 222 -24.61 -0.95 -2.72
N VAL A 223 -23.37 -1.09 -2.30
CA VAL A 223 -22.72 -2.39 -2.15
C VAL A 223 -23.24 -3.02 -0.86
N GLU A 224 -23.90 -4.18 -0.97
CA GLU A 224 -24.44 -4.93 0.16
C GLU A 224 -23.45 -5.95 0.71
N SER A 225 -22.66 -6.57 -0.16
CA SER A 225 -21.61 -7.51 0.25
C SER A 225 -20.43 -7.48 -0.71
N VAL A 226 -19.23 -7.78 -0.18
CA VAL A 226 -18.00 -7.95 -0.95
C VAL A 226 -17.36 -9.25 -0.52
N VAL A 227 -17.02 -10.10 -1.49
CA VAL A 227 -16.32 -11.36 -1.26
C VAL A 227 -15.10 -11.38 -2.16
N VAL A 228 -13.91 -11.39 -1.56
CA VAL A 228 -12.65 -11.55 -2.30
C VAL A 228 -12.34 -13.03 -2.38
N GLY A 229 -12.34 -13.57 -3.60
CA GLY A 229 -12.01 -14.95 -3.92
C GLY A 229 -10.59 -15.09 -4.46
N GLN A 230 -10.32 -16.23 -5.11
CA GLN A 230 -9.05 -16.46 -5.81
C GLN A 230 -9.13 -15.84 -7.21
N ARG A 231 -8.35 -14.78 -7.48
CA ARG A 231 -8.29 -14.04 -8.74
C ARG A 231 -9.58 -13.32 -9.15
N GLU A 232 -10.54 -13.19 -8.25
CA GLU A 232 -11.79 -12.45 -8.49
C GLU A 232 -12.31 -11.80 -7.20
N LEU A 233 -13.05 -10.73 -7.38
CA LEU A 233 -13.81 -10.07 -6.33
C LEU A 233 -15.28 -10.03 -6.77
N LYS A 234 -16.16 -10.54 -5.95
CA LYS A 234 -17.61 -10.50 -6.16
C LYS A 234 -18.22 -9.45 -5.24
N ALA A 235 -18.93 -8.49 -5.82
CA ALA A 235 -19.69 -7.48 -5.10
C ALA A 235 -21.19 -7.66 -5.41
N ARG A 236 -22.03 -7.71 -4.37
CA ARG A 236 -23.48 -7.63 -4.52
C ARG A 236 -23.91 -6.19 -4.38
N LEU A 237 -24.64 -5.71 -5.39
CA LEU A 237 -25.16 -4.34 -5.45
C LEU A 237 -26.68 -4.35 -5.34
N VAL A 238 -27.21 -3.39 -4.58
CA VAL A 238 -28.64 -3.22 -4.36
C VAL A 238 -29.02 -1.81 -4.78
N PRO A 239 -29.98 -1.64 -5.71
CA PRO A 239 -30.52 -0.32 -6.03
C PRO A 239 -31.18 0.30 -4.81
N VAL A 240 -30.81 1.56 -4.51
CA VAL A 240 -31.46 2.33 -3.44
C VAL A 240 -32.68 3.03 -4.02
N SER A 241 -33.85 2.45 -3.77
CA SER A 241 -35.11 3.05 -4.21
C SER A 241 -35.31 4.44 -3.57
N LYS A 242 -35.72 5.41 -4.37
CA LYS A 242 -36.22 6.72 -3.88
C LYS A 242 -37.60 6.57 -3.21
N ARG A 243 -37.82 5.58 -2.34
CA ARG A 243 -39.04 5.51 -1.56
C ARG A 243 -38.90 6.32 -0.29
N GLY A 244 -39.56 7.46 -0.23
CA GLY A 244 -39.89 8.20 0.98
C GLY A 244 -39.26 9.58 1.07
N LEU A 245 -39.78 10.54 0.35
CA LEU A 245 -40.00 11.90 0.82
C LEU A 245 -41.49 12.12 0.90
#